data_0b1b548f43305044857f62d5d28d77ed
#
_entry.id   0b1b548f43305044857f62d5d28d77ed
#
_cell.length_a   1.000
_cell.length_b   1.000
_cell.length_c   1.000
_cell.angle_alpha   90.00
_cell.angle_beta   90.00
_cell.angle_gamma   90.00
#
_symmetry.space_group_name_H-M   'P 1'
#
loop_
_entity.id
_entity.type
_entity.pdbx_description
1 polymer ?
#
loop_
_entity_poly.entity_id
_entity_poly.type
_entity_poly.pdbx_seq_one_letter_code
_entity_poly.pdbx_strand_id
1 'polypeptide(L)'
;MESLRILAIYPETISDGYGLRYAIYFAGCSHRCPGCHNPESHDPRRGEPLTGERAEAICAAIAANPILDGVTLSGGDPLLRPEAMAAFLRLVKERTGQNVWCYTGYTLEECLADPARRECLRWIDTLVDGRYVEALRDLSLDFRGSSNQRIIDVGALHLF
;
A
#
# COMPACT_ATOMS: atom_id res chain seq x y z
N MET A 1 -7.21 13.41 -2.88
CA MET A 1 -7.49 12.07 -2.35
C MET A 1 -8.68 11.39 -3.02
N GLU A 2 -9.66 12.13 -3.47
CA GLU A 2 -10.89 11.54 -4.03
C GLU A 2 -10.70 10.73 -5.31
N SER A 3 -9.56 10.89 -5.99
CA SER A 3 -9.20 10.01 -7.11
C SER A 3 -8.85 8.58 -6.65
N LEU A 4 -8.56 8.39 -5.37
CA LEU A 4 -8.35 7.06 -4.78
C LEU A 4 -9.72 6.43 -4.48
N ARG A 5 -9.83 5.13 -4.74
CA ARG A 5 -11.02 4.36 -4.42
C ARG A 5 -10.63 3.14 -3.59
N ILE A 6 -11.41 2.87 -2.57
CA ILE A 6 -11.18 1.76 -1.64
C ILE A 6 -12.10 0.60 -1.98
N LEU A 7 -11.51 -0.58 -2.17
CA LEU A 7 -12.24 -1.83 -2.39
C LEU A 7 -12.68 -2.47 -1.09
N ALA A 8 -11.80 -2.52 -0.11
CA ALA A 8 -12.04 -3.20 1.16
C ALA A 8 -11.13 -2.66 2.25
N ILE A 9 -11.59 -2.78 3.48
CA ILE A 9 -10.81 -2.47 4.67
C ILE A 9 -10.90 -3.69 5.59
N TYR A 10 -9.75 -4.12 6.08
CA TYR A 10 -9.65 -5.15 7.12
C TYR A 10 -9.04 -4.48 8.35
N PRO A 11 -9.86 -4.13 9.36
CA PRO A 11 -9.39 -3.34 10.53
C PRO A 11 -8.32 -4.01 11.36
N GLU A 12 -8.28 -5.35 11.33
CA GLU A 12 -7.26 -6.14 12.01
C GLU A 12 -6.90 -7.35 11.16
N THR A 13 -5.65 -7.44 10.72
CA THR A 13 -5.16 -8.60 9.95
C THR A 13 -3.69 -8.87 10.28
N ILE A 14 -3.29 -10.14 10.22
CA ILE A 14 -1.91 -10.58 10.43
C ILE A 14 -1.26 -11.09 9.14
N SER A 15 -1.97 -11.08 8.02
CA SER A 15 -1.49 -11.64 6.74
C SER A 15 -0.87 -10.60 5.80
N ASP A 16 -0.91 -9.31 6.15
CA ASP A 16 -0.53 -8.21 5.27
C ASP A 16 0.61 -7.37 5.86
N GLY A 17 1.72 -8.01 6.18
CA GLY A 17 2.88 -7.38 6.79
C GLY A 17 3.11 -7.87 8.23
N TYR A 18 4.17 -7.37 8.86
CA TYR A 18 4.52 -7.79 10.22
C TYR A 18 3.54 -7.21 11.24
N GLY A 19 3.11 -8.05 12.17
CA GLY A 19 2.25 -7.68 13.28
C GLY A 19 0.78 -7.58 12.91
N LEU A 20 0.00 -6.96 13.80
CA LEU A 20 -1.43 -6.73 13.61
C LEU A 20 -1.62 -5.39 12.88
N ARG A 21 -2.31 -5.41 11.74
CA ARG A 21 -2.35 -4.26 10.86
C ARG A 21 -3.76 -3.91 10.42
N TYR A 22 -3.99 -2.61 10.24
CA TYR A 22 -5.18 -2.08 9.59
C TYR A 22 -4.87 -2.03 8.10
N ALA A 23 -5.52 -2.89 7.31
CA ALA A 23 -5.23 -3.02 5.88
C ALA A 23 -6.29 -2.35 5.02
N ILE A 24 -5.84 -1.55 4.05
CA ILE A 24 -6.68 -0.84 3.10
C ILE A 24 -6.32 -1.33 1.69
N TYR A 25 -7.33 -1.83 0.97
CA TYR A 25 -7.19 -2.34 -0.39
C TYR A 25 -7.78 -1.33 -1.38
N PHE A 26 -6.93 -0.82 -2.28
CA PHE A 26 -7.29 0.19 -3.27
C PHE A 26 -7.64 -0.42 -4.62
N ALA A 27 -8.48 0.28 -5.39
CA ALA A 27 -8.83 -0.07 -6.75
C ALA A 27 -7.87 0.60 -7.75
N GLY A 28 -7.58 -0.10 -8.84
CA GLY A 28 -6.77 0.39 -9.94
C GLY A 28 -5.36 -0.17 -9.93
N CYS A 29 -5.01 -0.81 -11.03
CA CYS A 29 -3.66 -1.32 -11.27
C CYS A 29 -3.43 -1.39 -12.78
N SER A 30 -2.33 -0.84 -13.25
CA SER A 30 -1.95 -0.85 -14.67
C SER A 30 -1.01 -1.99 -15.04
N HIS A 31 -0.48 -2.73 -14.06
CA HIS A 31 0.54 -3.76 -14.31
C HIS A 31 -0.02 -5.00 -15.00
N ARG A 32 -1.25 -5.41 -14.66
CA ARG A 32 -1.95 -6.56 -15.26
C ARG A 32 -1.11 -7.84 -15.26
N CYS A 33 -0.49 -8.15 -14.11
CA CYS A 33 0.37 -9.30 -13.98
C CYS A 33 -0.39 -10.61 -14.27
N PRO A 34 0.10 -11.47 -15.16
CA PRO A 34 -0.49 -12.80 -15.35
C PRO A 34 -0.50 -13.57 -14.03
N GLY A 35 -1.64 -14.20 -13.71
CA GLY A 35 -1.80 -14.95 -12.47
C GLY A 35 -1.97 -14.11 -11.22
N CYS A 36 -2.19 -12.80 -11.35
CA CYS A 36 -2.46 -11.91 -10.21
C CYS A 36 -3.59 -12.47 -9.34
N HIS A 37 -3.39 -12.46 -8.01
CA HIS A 37 -4.37 -12.99 -7.06
C HIS A 37 -5.62 -12.12 -6.92
N ASN A 38 -5.60 -10.89 -7.42
CA ASN A 38 -6.64 -9.90 -7.20
C ASN A 38 -7.01 -9.16 -8.51
N PRO A 39 -7.39 -9.90 -9.59
CA PRO A 39 -7.61 -9.27 -10.90
C PRO A 39 -8.76 -8.27 -10.92
N GLU A 40 -9.75 -8.41 -10.04
CA GLU A 40 -10.87 -7.46 -9.91
C GLU A 40 -10.41 -6.10 -9.38
N SER A 41 -9.27 -6.03 -8.73
CA SER A 41 -8.69 -4.78 -8.23
C SER A 41 -8.08 -3.91 -9.34
N HIS A 42 -7.94 -4.44 -10.55
CA HIS A 42 -7.37 -3.71 -11.68
C HIS A 42 -8.27 -2.58 -12.18
N ASP A 43 -9.59 -2.70 -12.02
CA ASP A 43 -10.53 -1.68 -12.48
C ASP A 43 -10.52 -0.48 -11.54
N PRO A 44 -10.04 0.70 -11.99
CA PRO A 44 -9.96 1.89 -11.14
C PRO A 44 -11.33 2.52 -10.80
N ARG A 45 -12.41 2.01 -11.39
CA ARG A 45 -13.78 2.49 -11.13
C ARG A 45 -14.46 1.75 -9.98
N ARG A 46 -13.89 0.63 -9.55
CA ARG A 46 -14.45 -0.17 -8.45
C ARG A 46 -14.25 0.51 -7.11
N GLY A 47 -14.98 0.02 -6.12
CA GLY A 47 -14.88 0.49 -4.74
C GLY A 47 -15.55 1.83 -4.51
N GLU A 48 -15.27 2.42 -3.36
CA GLU A 48 -15.82 3.70 -2.92
C GLU A 48 -14.76 4.79 -2.94
N PRO A 49 -15.10 6.03 -3.35
CA PRO A 49 -14.12 7.11 -3.35
C PRO A 49 -13.63 7.44 -1.94
N LEU A 50 -12.34 7.75 -1.84
CA LEU A 50 -11.73 8.20 -0.59
C LEU A 50 -11.94 9.71 -0.43
N THR A 51 -13.07 10.08 0.12
CA THR A 51 -13.37 11.48 0.45
C THR A 51 -12.50 11.94 1.63
N GLY A 52 -12.37 13.27 1.81
CA GLY A 52 -11.67 13.81 2.97
C GLY A 52 -12.31 13.37 4.29
N GLU A 53 -13.64 13.33 4.34
CA GLU A 53 -14.39 12.84 5.50
C GLU A 53 -14.07 11.38 5.81
N ARG A 54 -14.06 10.53 4.78
CA ARG A 54 -13.73 9.12 4.95
C ARG A 54 -12.28 8.91 5.39
N ALA A 55 -11.36 9.69 4.83
CA ALA A 55 -9.96 9.65 5.23
C ALA A 55 -9.77 9.98 6.72
N GLU A 56 -10.45 11.02 7.21
CA GLU A 56 -10.41 11.35 8.63
C GLU A 56 -11.04 10.26 9.50
N ALA A 57 -12.15 9.66 9.04
CA ALA A 57 -12.79 8.55 9.76
C ALA A 57 -11.87 7.32 9.84
N ILE A 58 -11.15 7.00 8.78
CA ILE A 58 -10.16 5.92 8.76
C ILE A 58 -9.05 6.20 9.77
N CYS A 59 -8.51 7.41 9.75
CA CYS A 59 -7.46 7.80 10.71
C CYS A 59 -7.96 7.71 12.16
N ALA A 60 -9.19 8.13 12.42
CA ALA A 60 -9.79 8.02 13.76
C ALA A 60 -9.93 6.56 14.20
N ALA A 61 -10.35 5.66 13.30
CA ALA A 61 -10.47 4.24 13.59
C ALA A 61 -9.10 3.60 13.90
N ILE A 62 -8.07 3.98 13.15
CA ILE A 62 -6.70 3.51 13.39
C ILE A 62 -6.21 3.99 14.75
N ALA A 63 -6.36 5.28 15.05
CA ALA A 63 -5.91 5.88 16.30
C ALA A 63 -6.64 5.32 17.53
N ALA A 64 -7.89 4.89 17.36
CA ALA A 64 -8.70 4.33 18.44
C ALA A 64 -8.32 2.88 18.79
N ASN A 65 -7.51 2.20 17.98
CA ASN A 65 -7.11 0.82 18.24
C ASN A 65 -5.64 0.74 18.68
N PRO A 66 -5.37 0.69 20.00
CA PRO A 66 -4.00 0.75 20.52
C PRO A 66 -3.18 -0.52 20.30
N ILE A 67 -3.80 -1.62 19.87
CA ILE A 67 -3.08 -2.88 19.64
C ILE A 67 -2.50 -3.01 18.23
N LEU A 68 -2.81 -2.07 17.33
CA LEU A 68 -2.27 -2.10 15.96
C LEU A 68 -0.76 -1.83 15.96
N ASP A 69 -0.04 -2.62 15.19
CA ASP A 69 1.39 -2.42 14.92
C ASP A 69 1.62 -1.52 13.70
N GLY A 70 0.60 -1.30 12.90
CA GLY A 70 0.71 -0.43 11.74
C GLY A 70 -0.46 -0.48 10.78
N VAL A 71 -0.27 0.18 9.65
CA VAL A 71 -1.23 0.28 8.54
C VAL A 71 -0.60 -0.33 7.30
N THR A 72 -1.40 -1.07 6.54
CA THR A 72 -0.98 -1.68 5.27
C THR A 72 -1.82 -1.14 4.12
N LEU A 73 -1.14 -0.78 3.04
CA LEU A 73 -1.76 -0.39 1.77
C LEU A 73 -1.52 -1.49 0.74
N SER A 74 -2.59 -1.97 0.14
CA SER A 74 -2.57 -3.08 -0.81
C SER A 74 -3.69 -2.92 -1.84
N GLY A 75 -4.13 -4.00 -2.47
CA GLY A 75 -5.24 -4.04 -3.42
C GLY A 75 -4.78 -4.17 -4.85
N GLY A 76 -5.15 -3.23 -5.71
CA GLY A 76 -4.57 -2.98 -7.01
C GLY A 76 -3.14 -2.47 -6.83
N ASP A 77 -2.88 -1.25 -7.23
CA ASP A 77 -1.59 -0.64 -6.88
C ASP A 77 -1.81 0.66 -6.13
N PRO A 78 -1.44 0.72 -4.83
CA PRO A 78 -1.56 1.95 -4.04
C PRO A 78 -0.80 3.15 -4.62
N LEU A 79 0.25 2.90 -5.41
CA LEU A 79 1.07 3.96 -6.01
C LEU A 79 0.68 4.31 -7.46
N LEU A 80 -0.47 3.81 -7.93
CA LEU A 80 -0.96 4.15 -9.28
C LEU A 80 -1.21 5.66 -9.44
N ARG A 81 -1.76 6.30 -8.40
CA ARG A 81 -2.02 7.75 -8.35
C ARG A 81 -1.22 8.37 -7.22
N PRO A 82 0.09 8.61 -7.47
CA PRO A 82 1.02 8.92 -6.38
C PRO A 82 0.76 10.25 -5.70
N GLU A 83 0.28 11.29 -6.42
CA GLU A 83 0.00 12.59 -5.79
C GLU A 83 -1.12 12.47 -4.75
N ALA A 84 -2.20 11.79 -5.10
CA ALA A 84 -3.31 11.56 -4.19
C ALA A 84 -2.88 10.67 -3.02
N MET A 85 -2.08 9.64 -3.30
CA MET A 85 -1.59 8.72 -2.27
C MET A 85 -0.64 9.43 -1.30
N ALA A 86 0.24 10.29 -1.78
CA ALA A 86 1.12 11.07 -0.90
C ALA A 86 0.31 11.92 0.09
N ALA A 87 -0.75 12.55 -0.37
CA ALA A 87 -1.63 13.34 0.49
C ALA A 87 -2.29 12.47 1.58
N PHE A 88 -2.79 11.29 1.20
CA PHE A 88 -3.40 10.36 2.16
C PHE A 88 -2.38 9.82 3.17
N LEU A 89 -1.21 9.42 2.70
CA LEU A 89 -0.13 8.92 3.56
C LEU A 89 0.32 9.95 4.58
N ARG A 90 0.47 11.19 4.14
CA ARG A 90 0.79 12.30 5.03
C ARG A 90 -0.26 12.45 6.12
N LEU A 91 -1.54 12.41 5.76
CA LEU A 91 -2.64 12.50 6.72
C LEU A 91 -2.58 11.36 7.75
N VAL A 92 -2.38 10.12 7.29
CA VAL A 92 -2.26 8.95 8.18
C VAL A 92 -1.11 9.16 9.17
N LYS A 93 0.05 9.59 8.70
CA LYS A 93 1.21 9.83 9.58
C LYS A 93 0.94 10.95 10.59
N GLU A 94 0.37 12.05 10.15
CA GLU A 94 0.08 13.21 11.02
C GLU A 94 -0.97 12.87 12.08
N ARG A 95 -1.99 12.08 11.73
CA ARG A 95 -3.11 11.75 12.63
C ARG A 95 -2.82 10.56 13.55
N THR A 96 -2.03 9.60 13.10
CA THR A 96 -1.88 8.32 13.81
C THR A 96 -0.45 7.98 14.23
N GLY A 97 0.55 8.50 13.52
CA GLY A 97 1.96 8.15 13.74
C GLY A 97 2.31 6.69 13.45
N GLN A 98 1.41 5.92 12.86
CA GLN A 98 1.57 4.49 12.65
C GLN A 98 2.62 4.14 11.62
N ASN A 99 3.22 2.96 11.79
CA ASN A 99 4.07 2.33 10.78
C ASN A 99 3.26 2.03 9.51
N VAL A 100 3.81 2.35 8.35
CA VAL A 100 3.15 2.12 7.05
C VAL A 100 3.91 1.08 6.23
N TRP A 101 3.18 0.04 5.84
CA TRP A 101 3.61 -1.03 4.95
C TRP A 101 2.84 -0.88 3.64
N CYS A 102 3.55 -0.80 2.52
CA CYS A 102 2.92 -0.58 1.21
C CYS A 102 3.38 -1.61 0.19
N TYR A 103 2.41 -2.25 -0.45
CA TYR A 103 2.64 -3.10 -1.62
C TYR A 103 2.57 -2.28 -2.88
N THR A 104 3.45 -2.55 -3.84
CA THR A 104 3.39 -1.95 -5.17
C THR A 104 3.99 -2.88 -6.22
N GLY A 105 3.49 -2.81 -7.44
CA GLY A 105 4.10 -3.49 -8.59
C GLY A 105 5.26 -2.71 -9.20
N TYR A 106 5.41 -1.42 -8.84
CA TYR A 106 6.58 -0.66 -9.23
C TYR A 106 7.80 -1.13 -8.44
N THR A 107 8.97 -1.13 -9.08
CA THR A 107 10.22 -1.36 -8.35
C THR A 107 10.62 -0.12 -7.57
N LEU A 108 11.47 -0.28 -6.57
CA LEU A 108 12.03 0.87 -5.84
C LEU A 108 12.67 1.85 -6.80
N GLU A 109 13.41 1.34 -7.79
CA GLU A 109 14.11 2.15 -8.80
C GLU A 109 13.12 2.96 -9.64
N GLU A 110 11.99 2.36 -10.04
CA GLU A 110 10.91 3.06 -10.74
C GLU A 110 10.28 4.14 -9.85
N CYS A 111 10.08 3.85 -8.56
CA CYS A 111 9.56 4.84 -7.61
C CYS A 111 10.51 6.02 -7.45
N LEU A 112 11.81 5.75 -7.35
CA LEU A 112 12.82 6.81 -7.21
C LEU A 112 12.95 7.69 -8.46
N ALA A 113 12.67 7.13 -9.64
CA ALA A 113 12.74 7.84 -10.91
C ALA A 113 11.53 8.77 -11.15
N ASP A 114 10.44 8.56 -10.45
CA ASP A 114 9.20 9.37 -10.55
C ASP A 114 9.09 10.28 -9.33
N PRO A 115 9.19 11.61 -9.47
CA PRO A 115 9.14 12.53 -8.32
C PRO A 115 7.92 12.33 -7.42
N ALA A 116 6.76 12.06 -7.99
CA ALA A 116 5.53 11.87 -7.22
C ALA A 116 5.54 10.56 -6.41
N ARG A 117 6.01 9.45 -6.99
CA ARG A 117 6.17 8.19 -6.26
C ARG A 117 7.29 8.27 -5.23
N ARG A 118 8.38 8.95 -5.57
CA ARG A 118 9.46 9.21 -4.62
C ARG A 118 8.94 9.94 -3.38
N GLU A 119 8.08 10.93 -3.55
CA GLU A 119 7.46 11.65 -2.42
C GLU A 119 6.63 10.72 -1.53
N CYS A 120 5.93 9.73 -2.10
CA CYS A 120 5.21 8.74 -1.30
C CYS A 120 6.14 7.99 -0.35
N LEU A 121 7.36 7.69 -0.76
CA LEU A 121 8.32 6.94 0.06
C LEU A 121 8.68 7.65 1.36
N ARG A 122 8.54 8.97 1.42
CA ARG A 122 8.72 9.76 2.64
C ARG A 122 7.85 9.26 3.79
N TRP A 123 6.68 8.72 3.47
CA TRP A 123 5.65 8.34 4.43
C TRP A 123 5.50 6.82 4.58
N ILE A 124 6.30 6.04 3.85
CA ILE A 124 6.28 4.57 3.85
C ILE A 124 7.49 4.06 4.63
N ASP A 125 7.26 3.16 5.58
CA ASP A 125 8.32 2.53 6.36
C ASP A 125 8.84 1.27 5.69
N THR A 126 7.94 0.44 5.15
CA THR A 126 8.29 -0.80 4.45
C THR A 126 7.59 -0.83 3.10
N LEU A 127 8.36 -1.07 2.05
CA LEU A 127 7.86 -1.22 0.68
C LEU A 127 8.07 -2.66 0.23
N VAL A 128 6.99 -3.31 -0.21
CA VAL A 128 7.09 -4.58 -0.94
C VAL A 128 6.96 -4.24 -2.41
N ASP A 129 8.07 -4.35 -3.16
CA ASP A 129 8.17 -3.86 -4.52
C ASP A 129 8.17 -4.96 -5.57
N GLY A 130 7.88 -4.57 -6.79
CA GLY A 130 8.00 -5.43 -7.96
C GLY A 130 6.72 -6.15 -8.35
N ARG A 131 6.57 -6.36 -9.65
CA ARG A 131 5.41 -7.02 -10.22
C ARG A 131 5.39 -8.49 -9.84
N TYR A 132 4.19 -9.05 -9.66
CA TYR A 132 4.03 -10.49 -9.50
C TYR A 132 4.46 -11.19 -10.79
N VAL A 133 5.38 -12.16 -10.68
CA VAL A 133 5.85 -12.99 -11.79
C VAL A 133 5.47 -14.44 -11.50
N GLU A 134 4.51 -14.97 -12.25
CA GLU A 134 3.96 -16.30 -12.01
C GLU A 134 5.02 -17.40 -12.05
N ALA A 135 5.99 -17.30 -12.98
CA ALA A 135 7.09 -18.25 -13.10
C ALA A 135 8.00 -18.29 -11.85
N LEU A 136 7.97 -17.24 -11.03
CA LEU A 136 8.74 -17.11 -9.79
C LEU A 136 7.86 -17.25 -8.54
N ARG A 137 6.62 -17.72 -8.70
CA ARG A 137 5.68 -17.96 -7.60
C ARG A 137 6.32 -18.87 -6.56
N ASP A 138 6.22 -18.46 -5.30
CA ASP A 138 6.76 -19.23 -4.17
C ASP A 138 5.87 -19.01 -2.94
N LEU A 139 5.13 -20.05 -2.56
CA LEU A 139 4.21 -20.01 -1.42
C LEU A 139 4.94 -20.04 -0.08
N SER A 140 6.24 -20.33 -0.06
CA SER A 140 7.04 -20.32 1.17
C SER A 140 7.51 -18.94 1.58
N LEU A 141 7.35 -17.92 0.70
CA LEU A 141 7.76 -16.54 0.98
C LEU A 141 6.76 -15.83 1.90
N ASP A 142 7.28 -15.11 2.88
CA ASP A 142 6.47 -14.25 3.72
C ASP A 142 6.05 -13.00 2.94
N PHE A 143 4.75 -12.69 2.97
CA PHE A 143 4.15 -11.44 2.45
C PHE A 143 4.44 -11.10 0.98
N ARG A 144 4.90 -12.06 0.19
CA ARG A 144 5.22 -11.90 -1.24
C ARG A 144 4.64 -13.05 -2.03
N GLY A 145 4.28 -12.79 -3.30
CA GLY A 145 3.76 -13.83 -4.18
C GLY A 145 4.82 -14.49 -5.05
N SER A 146 5.90 -13.79 -5.35
CA SER A 146 6.99 -14.27 -6.22
C SER A 146 8.36 -13.82 -5.71
N SER A 147 9.40 -14.59 -6.04
CA SER A 147 10.73 -14.42 -5.47
C SER A 147 11.46 -13.14 -5.94
N ASN A 148 11.00 -12.51 -7.02
CA ASN A 148 11.55 -11.24 -7.50
C ASN A 148 11.12 -10.04 -6.65
N GLN A 149 10.03 -10.18 -5.88
CA GLN A 149 9.53 -9.12 -5.02
C GLN A 149 10.40 -8.98 -3.77
N ARG A 150 10.62 -7.74 -3.33
CA ARG A 150 11.53 -7.43 -2.22
C ARG A 150 10.75 -6.78 -1.08
N ILE A 151 11.10 -7.11 0.15
CA ILE A 151 10.65 -6.39 1.35
C ILE A 151 11.76 -5.40 1.72
N ILE A 152 11.48 -4.11 1.55
CA ILE A 152 12.49 -3.05 1.67
C ILE A 152 12.18 -2.18 2.87
N ASP A 153 13.15 -2.04 3.77
CA ASP A 153 13.10 -1.04 4.84
C ASP A 153 13.48 0.32 4.24
N VAL A 154 12.47 1.14 3.98
CA VAL A 154 12.66 2.45 3.34
C VAL A 154 13.43 3.41 4.24
N GLY A 155 13.19 3.36 5.55
CA GLY A 155 13.90 4.20 6.51
C GLY A 155 15.41 3.98 6.49
N ALA A 156 15.86 2.75 6.26
CA ALA A 156 17.28 2.39 6.19
C ALA A 156 18.00 2.97 4.96
N LEU A 157 17.27 3.44 3.95
CA LEU A 157 17.83 3.99 2.72
C LEU A 157 18.25 5.46 2.85
N HIS A 158 17.80 6.15 3.88
CA HIS A 158 18.10 7.56 4.14
C HIS A 158 17.85 8.46 2.92
N LEU A 159 16.66 8.34 2.30
CA LEU A 159 16.28 9.07 1.09
C LEU A 159 15.94 10.55 1.31
N PHE A 160 15.63 10.92 2.53
CA PHE A 160 15.13 12.25 2.90
C PHE A 160 15.88 12.86 4.07
#